data_a0b5d2be7fcd0060e960bc9275e9647e
#
_entry.id   a0b5d2be7fcd0060e960bc9275e9647e
#
_cell.length_a   1.000
_cell.length_b   1.000
_cell.length_c   1.000
_cell.angle_alpha   90.00
_cell.angle_beta   90.00
_cell.angle_gamma   90.00
#
_symmetry.space_group_name_H-M   'P 1'
#
loop_
_entity.id
_entity.type
_entity.pdbx_description
1 polymer ?
#
loop_
_entity_poly.entity_id
_entity_poly.type
_entity_poly.pdbx_seq_one_letter_code
_entity_poly.pdbx_strand_id
1 'polypeptide(L)'
;GCGVTVHHQEKMGTMDPTFNPVIVDDSAAFSEKAVQAMEKERQGMQLGESYKLLEAITDYRNSPSCKEKQQCSLSEGKDTFSAKYQQEPGVSGPLKVGNSLVDAFTLQYYEGFPKDQVAWGEIKTDKQWQVLSKLKNGYQDSLFTSPEVARNVAKPLVKYIDNALVGDAAKAAKVTLLVGHDSNIASLLTALDFKPYQLHNQYERTPIGGKLVFQRWHDNGGNRDLMKIDYVYQSTEQLR
;
A
#
# COMPACT_ATOMS: atom_id res chain seq x y z
N GLY A 1 1.99 -8.86 -34.95
CA GLY A 1 2.11 -8.60 -33.52
C GLY A 1 0.78 -8.18 -32.95
N CYS A 2 0.43 -8.64 -31.76
CA CYS A 2 -0.76 -8.14 -31.08
C CYS A 2 -0.50 -6.69 -30.71
N GLY A 3 -1.27 -5.76 -31.31
CA GLY A 3 -1.19 -4.35 -30.97
C GLY A 3 -1.72 -4.15 -29.55
N VAL A 4 -0.88 -3.67 -28.65
CA VAL A 4 -1.29 -3.25 -27.30
C VAL A 4 -1.47 -1.75 -27.33
N THR A 5 -2.67 -1.28 -26.98
CA THR A 5 -2.90 0.16 -26.80
C THR A 5 -2.42 0.55 -25.40
N VAL A 6 -1.51 1.53 -25.33
CA VAL A 6 -0.99 2.05 -24.07
C VAL A 6 -1.62 3.41 -23.80
N HIS A 7 -2.17 3.56 -22.60
CA HIS A 7 -2.69 4.84 -22.10
C HIS A 7 -1.83 5.28 -20.93
N HIS A 8 -1.45 6.52 -20.88
CA HIS A 8 -0.65 7.12 -19.79
C HIS A 8 -0.99 8.59 -19.61
N GLN A 9 -0.60 9.12 -18.46
CA GLN A 9 -0.68 10.56 -18.20
C GLN A 9 0.32 11.30 -19.06
N GLU A 10 -0.15 12.20 -19.93
CA GLU A 10 0.71 12.96 -20.83
C GLU A 10 1.35 14.17 -20.15
N LYS A 11 0.62 14.82 -19.25
CA LYS A 11 1.08 16.04 -18.58
C LYS A 11 1.94 15.69 -17.36
N MET A 12 3.24 15.95 -17.47
CA MET A 12 4.18 15.81 -16.35
C MET A 12 3.75 16.66 -15.14
N GLY A 13 3.94 16.12 -13.93
CA GLY A 13 3.61 16.81 -12.69
C GLY A 13 2.12 16.85 -12.34
N THR A 14 1.27 16.11 -13.06
CA THR A 14 -0.13 15.90 -12.70
C THR A 14 -0.34 14.47 -12.23
N MET A 15 -1.28 14.28 -11.29
CA MET A 15 -1.67 12.96 -10.80
C MET A 15 -2.98 12.53 -11.46
N ASP A 16 -3.02 11.33 -12.02
CA ASP A 16 -4.25 10.68 -12.41
C ASP A 16 -4.88 10.01 -11.18
N PRO A 17 -6.06 10.45 -10.70
CA PRO A 17 -6.68 9.91 -9.49
C PRO A 17 -7.12 8.45 -9.64
N THR A 18 -7.12 7.88 -10.85
CA THR A 18 -7.36 6.45 -11.07
C THR A 18 -6.22 5.62 -10.51
N PHE A 19 -4.97 6.06 -10.69
CA PHE A 19 -3.75 5.35 -10.27
C PHE A 19 -3.04 5.96 -9.06
N ASN A 20 -3.49 7.13 -8.62
CA ASN A 20 -2.98 7.77 -7.42
C ASN A 20 -4.16 7.94 -6.46
N PRO A 21 -4.18 7.26 -5.30
CA PRO A 21 -5.31 7.27 -4.39
C PRO A 21 -5.37 8.59 -3.60
N VAL A 22 -5.77 9.65 -4.27
CA VAL A 22 -5.91 11.00 -3.71
C VAL A 22 -7.30 11.24 -3.14
N ILE A 23 -7.40 12.12 -2.16
CA ILE A 23 -8.67 12.57 -1.60
C ILE A 23 -9.48 13.29 -2.69
N VAL A 24 -10.70 12.83 -2.95
CA VAL A 24 -11.60 13.39 -3.98
C VAL A 24 -12.75 14.23 -3.41
N ASP A 25 -12.86 14.32 -2.09
CA ASP A 25 -13.80 15.20 -1.37
C ASP A 25 -13.05 16.44 -0.90
N ASP A 26 -13.57 17.63 -1.21
CA ASP A 26 -12.96 18.94 -0.88
C ASP A 26 -13.47 19.53 0.43
N SER A 27 -14.41 18.86 1.12
CA SER A 27 -14.98 19.39 2.35
C SER A 27 -14.04 19.28 3.55
N ALA A 28 -14.03 20.31 4.38
CA ALA A 28 -13.31 20.31 5.64
C ALA A 28 -13.80 19.21 6.60
N ALA A 29 -15.10 18.93 6.59
CA ALA A 29 -15.71 17.88 7.40
C ALA A 29 -15.18 16.49 7.02
N PHE A 30 -15.01 16.21 5.73
CA PHE A 30 -14.40 14.95 5.29
C PHE A 30 -12.93 14.87 5.69
N SER A 31 -12.16 15.93 5.50
CA SER A 31 -10.74 15.97 5.88
C SER A 31 -10.56 15.66 7.37
N GLU A 32 -11.36 16.27 8.24
CA GLU A 32 -11.31 16.01 9.68
C GLU A 32 -11.68 14.57 10.02
N LYS A 33 -12.75 14.04 9.44
CA LYS A 33 -13.20 12.66 9.64
C LYS A 33 -12.13 11.66 9.15
N ALA A 34 -11.50 11.92 8.02
CA ALA A 34 -10.44 11.07 7.46
C ALA A 34 -9.21 11.05 8.38
N VAL A 35 -8.78 12.19 8.92
CA VAL A 35 -7.68 12.26 9.89
C VAL A 35 -8.01 11.46 11.13
N GLN A 36 -9.20 11.62 11.71
CA GLN A 36 -9.64 10.84 12.88
C GLN A 36 -9.65 9.33 12.61
N ALA A 37 -10.10 8.91 11.42
CA ALA A 37 -10.09 7.51 11.02
C ALA A 37 -8.68 6.94 10.94
N MET A 38 -7.74 7.66 10.33
CA MET A 38 -6.32 7.27 10.24
C MET A 38 -5.65 7.20 11.63
N GLU A 39 -5.93 8.18 12.49
CA GLU A 39 -5.43 8.18 13.89
C GLU A 39 -5.95 6.97 14.67
N LYS A 40 -7.22 6.63 14.50
CA LYS A 40 -7.83 5.46 15.13
C LYS A 40 -7.18 4.16 14.68
N GLU A 41 -6.94 3.98 13.37
CA GLU A 41 -6.21 2.82 12.85
C GLU A 41 -4.81 2.72 13.48
N ARG A 42 -4.08 3.84 13.49
CA ARG A 42 -2.73 3.89 14.08
C ARG A 42 -2.72 3.56 15.57
N GLN A 43 -3.68 4.02 16.35
CA GLN A 43 -3.78 3.77 17.79
C GLN A 43 -3.96 2.29 18.12
N GLY A 44 -4.62 1.52 17.25
CA GLY A 44 -4.80 0.07 17.40
C GLY A 44 -3.53 -0.76 17.17
N MET A 45 -2.46 -0.16 16.66
CA MET A 45 -1.24 -0.87 16.27
C MET A 45 -0.22 -0.92 17.42
N GLN A 46 0.38 -2.10 17.59
CA GLN A 46 1.48 -2.32 18.54
C GLN A 46 2.82 -2.38 17.79
N LEU A 47 3.45 -1.23 17.61
CA LEU A 47 4.70 -1.08 16.83
C LEU A 47 5.96 -0.90 17.68
N GLY A 48 5.85 -0.94 19.01
CA GLY A 48 6.99 -0.69 19.91
C GLY A 48 8.17 -1.64 19.70
N GLU A 49 7.90 -2.94 19.51
CA GLU A 49 8.94 -3.94 19.21
C GLU A 49 9.63 -3.65 17.88
N SER A 50 8.84 -3.26 16.88
CA SER A 50 9.33 -2.94 15.53
C SER A 50 10.22 -1.71 15.53
N TYR A 51 9.85 -0.65 16.25
CA TYR A 51 10.70 0.52 16.41
C TYR A 51 12.00 0.23 17.15
N LYS A 52 11.95 -0.54 18.23
CA LYS A 52 13.16 -0.92 18.98
C LYS A 52 14.12 -1.72 18.10
N LEU A 53 13.62 -2.67 17.31
CA LEU A 53 14.45 -3.44 16.39
C LEU A 53 15.05 -2.53 15.32
N LEU A 54 14.24 -1.65 14.71
CA LEU A 54 14.70 -0.69 13.71
C LEU A 54 15.77 0.25 14.25
N GLU A 55 15.57 0.79 15.46
CA GLU A 55 16.55 1.66 16.15
C GLU A 55 17.88 0.94 16.36
N ALA A 56 17.84 -0.35 16.74
CA ALA A 56 19.06 -1.16 16.92
C ALA A 56 19.80 -1.41 15.60
N ILE A 57 19.09 -1.79 14.54
CA ILE A 57 19.66 -2.04 13.21
C ILE A 57 20.32 -0.79 12.62
N THR A 58 19.69 0.37 12.82
CA THR A 58 20.15 1.64 12.22
C THR A 58 21.10 2.42 13.09
N ASP A 59 21.45 1.92 14.27
CA ASP A 59 22.17 2.68 15.29
C ASP A 59 21.57 4.11 15.47
N TYR A 60 20.25 4.16 15.58
CA TYR A 60 19.46 5.39 15.47
C TYR A 60 19.90 6.48 16.45
N ARG A 61 20.35 6.10 17.66
CA ARG A 61 20.85 7.05 18.68
C ARG A 61 22.08 7.82 18.22
N ASN A 62 22.88 7.24 17.35
CA ASN A 62 24.06 7.89 16.77
C ASN A 62 23.79 8.60 15.45
N SER A 63 22.56 8.52 14.95
CA SER A 63 22.16 9.17 13.71
C SER A 63 22.18 10.70 13.80
N PRO A 64 22.38 11.41 12.68
CA PRO A 64 22.22 12.85 12.62
C PRO A 64 20.84 13.31 13.10
N SER A 65 19.78 12.57 12.74
CA SER A 65 18.41 12.89 13.16
C SER A 65 18.23 12.91 14.67
N CYS A 66 18.84 11.96 15.41
CA CYS A 66 18.81 11.98 16.87
C CYS A 66 19.60 13.17 17.43
N LYS A 67 20.81 13.38 16.92
CA LYS A 67 21.72 14.43 17.44
C LYS A 67 21.20 15.84 17.17
N GLU A 68 20.64 16.08 16.00
CA GLU A 68 20.16 17.41 15.59
C GLU A 68 18.78 17.75 16.15
N LYS A 69 17.87 16.77 16.19
CA LYS A 69 16.47 16.98 16.58
C LYS A 69 16.16 16.63 18.02
N GLN A 70 17.14 16.12 18.77
CA GLN A 70 16.95 15.59 20.14
C GLN A 70 15.83 14.54 20.26
N GLN A 71 15.50 13.88 19.16
CA GLN A 71 14.49 12.85 19.06
C GLN A 71 15.16 11.50 18.82
N CYS A 72 15.57 10.84 19.89
CA CYS A 72 16.41 9.65 19.85
C CYS A 72 15.64 8.34 20.04
N SER A 73 14.32 8.39 20.11
CA SER A 73 13.43 7.23 20.12
C SER A 73 12.29 7.42 19.14
N LEU A 74 12.14 6.46 18.22
CA LEU A 74 11.02 6.43 17.29
C LEU A 74 9.71 6.06 18.00
N SER A 75 9.78 5.20 19.02
CA SER A 75 8.59 4.75 19.76
C SER A 75 7.95 5.85 20.62
N GLU A 76 8.70 6.88 21.00
CA GLU A 76 8.22 8.01 21.78
C GLU A 76 7.71 9.18 20.92
N GLY A 77 7.99 9.15 19.63
CA GLY A 77 7.54 10.15 18.69
C GLY A 77 6.04 10.06 18.41
N LYS A 78 5.47 11.19 17.98
CA LYS A 78 4.05 11.29 17.62
C LYS A 78 3.88 11.35 16.12
N ASP A 79 2.97 10.51 15.60
CA ASP A 79 2.53 10.59 14.21
C ASP A 79 1.47 11.68 14.04
N THR A 80 1.54 12.41 12.93
CA THR A 80 0.57 13.45 12.55
C THR A 80 0.06 13.15 11.15
N PHE A 81 -1.27 13.02 11.02
CA PHE A 81 -1.93 12.67 9.77
C PHE A 81 -2.50 13.89 9.05
N SER A 82 -2.63 13.76 7.73
CA SER A 82 -3.24 14.78 6.88
C SER A 82 -4.09 14.14 5.77
N ALA A 83 -5.21 14.78 5.45
CA ALA A 83 -6.11 14.41 4.38
C ALA A 83 -6.53 15.67 3.62
N LYS A 84 -5.77 16.03 2.58
CA LYS A 84 -6.02 17.23 1.79
C LYS A 84 -6.58 16.87 0.43
N TYR A 85 -7.53 17.66 -0.05
CA TYR A 85 -8.11 17.50 -1.39
C TYR A 85 -7.01 17.43 -2.47
N GLN A 86 -7.16 16.52 -3.42
CA GLN A 86 -6.21 16.23 -4.51
C GLN A 86 -4.80 15.78 -4.06
N GLN A 87 -4.64 15.37 -2.81
CA GLN A 87 -3.41 14.79 -2.31
C GLN A 87 -3.67 13.39 -1.76
N GLU A 88 -2.66 12.54 -1.77
CA GLU A 88 -2.73 11.28 -1.05
C GLU A 88 -2.83 11.53 0.47
N PRO A 89 -3.54 10.65 1.21
CA PRO A 89 -3.45 10.65 2.66
C PRO A 89 -2.00 10.62 3.11
N GLY A 90 -1.65 11.40 4.11
CA GLY A 90 -0.26 11.54 4.53
C GLY A 90 -0.08 11.36 6.02
N VAL A 91 1.13 10.95 6.40
CA VAL A 91 1.59 10.93 7.79
C VAL A 91 3.00 11.49 7.87
N SER A 92 3.28 12.24 8.93
CA SER A 92 4.62 12.64 9.35
C SER A 92 4.90 12.07 10.73
N GLY A 93 6.17 11.79 11.03
CA GLY A 93 6.57 11.23 12.32
C GLY A 93 7.22 9.84 12.20
N PRO A 94 7.28 9.10 13.31
CA PRO A 94 8.00 7.83 13.38
C PRO A 94 7.51 6.77 12.39
N LEU A 95 6.21 6.72 12.14
CA LEU A 95 5.64 5.74 11.20
C LEU A 95 6.15 5.95 9.78
N LYS A 96 6.27 7.19 9.33
CA LYS A 96 6.85 7.50 8.01
C LYS A 96 8.32 7.15 7.95
N VAL A 97 9.10 7.48 8.98
CA VAL A 97 10.52 7.13 9.06
C VAL A 97 10.70 5.62 9.04
N GLY A 98 9.93 4.90 9.88
CA GLY A 98 9.95 3.45 9.95
C GLY A 98 9.61 2.78 8.62
N ASN A 99 8.54 3.23 7.96
CA ASN A 99 8.17 2.74 6.63
C ASN A 99 9.30 2.95 5.62
N SER A 100 9.86 4.15 5.54
CA SER A 100 10.89 4.48 4.54
C SER A 100 12.16 3.64 4.71
N LEU A 101 12.58 3.40 5.94
CA LEU A 101 13.77 2.56 6.22
C LEU A 101 13.51 1.09 5.93
N VAL A 102 12.38 0.54 6.39
CA VAL A 102 12.03 -0.86 6.14
C VAL A 102 11.78 -1.11 4.65
N ASP A 103 11.19 -0.15 3.95
CA ASP A 103 11.00 -0.23 2.50
C ASP A 103 12.35 -0.29 1.77
N ALA A 104 13.31 0.55 2.15
CA ALA A 104 14.65 0.50 1.59
C ALA A 104 15.32 -0.87 1.80
N PHE A 105 15.21 -1.47 2.99
CA PHE A 105 15.76 -2.81 3.26
C PHE A 105 15.04 -3.89 2.45
N THR A 106 13.73 -3.78 2.30
CA THR A 106 12.91 -4.70 1.49
C THR A 106 13.32 -4.63 0.01
N LEU A 107 13.54 -3.43 -0.52
CA LEU A 107 14.01 -3.24 -1.89
C LEU A 107 15.42 -3.79 -2.09
N GLN A 108 16.36 -3.57 -1.16
CA GLN A 108 17.67 -4.20 -1.20
C GLN A 108 17.58 -5.74 -1.29
N TYR A 109 16.69 -6.34 -0.48
CA TYR A 109 16.46 -7.76 -0.49
C TYR A 109 15.92 -8.25 -1.85
N TYR A 110 14.94 -7.57 -2.43
CA TYR A 110 14.32 -7.95 -3.71
C TYR A 110 15.22 -7.72 -4.91
N GLU A 111 16.11 -6.72 -4.84
CA GLU A 111 17.15 -6.49 -5.85
C GLU A 111 18.29 -7.52 -5.80
N GLY A 112 18.24 -8.47 -4.85
CA GLY A 112 19.21 -9.55 -4.74
C GLY A 112 20.54 -9.13 -4.14
N PHE A 113 20.60 -8.07 -3.34
CA PHE A 113 21.80 -7.73 -2.58
C PHE A 113 22.27 -8.91 -1.72
N PRO A 114 23.57 -9.12 -1.56
CA PRO A 114 24.10 -10.09 -0.59
C PRO A 114 23.51 -9.87 0.81
N LYS A 115 23.24 -10.95 1.54
CA LYS A 115 22.56 -10.87 2.86
C LYS A 115 23.31 -9.99 3.87
N ASP A 116 24.63 -9.94 3.78
CA ASP A 116 25.50 -9.11 4.61
C ASP A 116 25.49 -7.62 4.22
N GLN A 117 24.87 -7.27 3.10
CA GLN A 117 24.71 -5.90 2.64
C GLN A 117 23.29 -5.37 2.87
N VAL A 118 22.26 -6.24 2.89
CA VAL A 118 20.88 -5.84 3.21
C VAL A 118 20.82 -5.36 4.64
N ALA A 119 20.42 -4.10 4.84
CA ALA A 119 20.40 -3.46 6.17
C ALA A 119 21.73 -3.69 6.94
N TRP A 120 22.86 -3.58 6.23
CA TRP A 120 24.21 -3.80 6.74
C TRP A 120 24.43 -5.20 7.36
N GLY A 121 23.64 -6.19 6.94
CA GLY A 121 23.69 -7.54 7.50
C GLY A 121 23.09 -7.71 8.88
N GLU A 122 22.36 -6.71 9.38
CA GLU A 122 21.78 -6.76 10.73
C GLU A 122 20.42 -7.49 10.80
N ILE A 123 19.79 -7.78 9.66
CA ILE A 123 18.57 -8.60 9.59
C ILE A 123 18.97 -10.05 9.29
N LYS A 124 18.96 -10.90 10.31
CA LYS A 124 19.51 -12.28 10.26
C LYS A 124 18.45 -13.36 10.23
N THR A 125 17.22 -13.04 10.59
CA THR A 125 16.15 -14.03 10.75
C THR A 125 14.83 -13.59 10.13
N ASP A 126 14.01 -14.55 9.73
CA ASP A 126 12.64 -14.29 9.26
C ASP A 126 11.79 -13.58 10.31
N LYS A 127 12.03 -13.88 11.58
CA LYS A 127 11.32 -13.20 12.67
C LYS A 127 11.60 -11.69 12.69
N GLN A 128 12.84 -11.28 12.43
CA GLN A 128 13.18 -9.86 12.33
C GLN A 128 12.48 -9.21 11.13
N TRP A 129 12.43 -9.88 9.97
CA TRP A 129 11.67 -9.41 8.83
C TRP A 129 10.18 -9.24 9.15
N GLN A 130 9.56 -10.22 9.81
CA GLN A 130 8.16 -10.13 10.23
C GLN A 130 7.90 -8.95 11.16
N VAL A 131 8.79 -8.71 12.12
CA VAL A 131 8.69 -7.60 13.06
C VAL A 131 8.83 -6.24 12.36
N LEU A 132 9.81 -6.11 11.46
CA LEU A 132 10.03 -4.88 10.69
C LEU A 132 8.89 -4.60 9.69
N SER A 133 8.38 -5.62 9.03
CA SER A 133 7.28 -5.47 8.05
C SER A 133 5.99 -4.93 8.67
N LYS A 134 5.82 -5.03 9.99
CA LYS A 134 4.70 -4.37 10.68
C LYS A 134 4.72 -2.86 10.52
N LEU A 135 5.89 -2.23 10.39
CA LEU A 135 5.99 -0.79 10.15
C LEU A 135 5.50 -0.42 8.76
N LYS A 136 5.89 -1.19 7.74
CA LYS A 136 5.45 -1.00 6.37
C LYS A 136 3.95 -1.27 6.22
N ASN A 137 3.48 -2.41 6.71
CA ASN A 137 2.05 -2.72 6.73
C ASN A 137 1.24 -1.69 7.54
N GLY A 138 1.75 -1.26 8.70
CA GLY A 138 1.10 -0.27 9.54
C GLY A 138 0.99 1.12 8.88
N TYR A 139 2.01 1.53 8.12
CA TYR A 139 1.95 2.74 7.32
C TYR A 139 0.83 2.65 6.29
N GLN A 140 0.79 1.57 5.52
CA GLN A 140 -0.21 1.33 4.50
C GLN A 140 -1.63 1.25 5.10
N ASP A 141 -1.79 0.50 6.18
CA ASP A 141 -3.07 0.33 6.85
C ASP A 141 -3.59 1.66 7.41
N SER A 142 -2.74 2.43 8.08
CA SER A 142 -3.15 3.71 8.65
C SER A 142 -3.70 4.67 7.60
N LEU A 143 -3.09 4.72 6.41
CA LEU A 143 -3.44 5.69 5.37
C LEU A 143 -4.56 5.24 4.45
N PHE A 144 -4.68 3.92 4.16
CA PHE A 144 -5.47 3.45 3.02
C PHE A 144 -6.52 2.40 3.36
N THR A 145 -6.62 1.91 4.61
CA THR A 145 -7.54 0.81 4.93
C THR A 145 -8.66 1.15 5.91
N SER A 146 -8.78 2.40 6.37
CA SER A 146 -10.03 2.81 7.00
C SER A 146 -11.12 2.92 5.94
N PRO A 147 -12.35 2.41 6.18
CA PRO A 147 -13.42 2.42 5.16
C PRO A 147 -13.74 3.81 4.62
N GLU A 148 -13.69 4.83 5.47
CA GLU A 148 -13.94 6.22 5.09
C GLU A 148 -12.93 6.72 4.06
N VAL A 149 -11.65 6.52 4.33
CA VAL A 149 -10.58 6.97 3.44
C VAL A 149 -10.52 6.09 2.20
N ALA A 150 -10.55 4.78 2.36
CA ALA A 150 -10.45 3.82 1.26
C ALA A 150 -11.52 4.03 0.18
N ARG A 151 -12.78 4.17 0.58
CA ARG A 151 -13.89 4.41 -0.35
C ARG A 151 -13.79 5.74 -1.07
N ASN A 152 -13.20 6.74 -0.42
CA ASN A 152 -12.97 8.04 -1.05
C ASN A 152 -11.86 7.96 -2.10
N VAL A 153 -10.67 7.52 -1.70
CA VAL A 153 -9.48 7.53 -2.58
C VAL A 153 -9.53 6.48 -3.69
N ALA A 154 -10.22 5.35 -3.48
CA ALA A 154 -10.38 4.30 -4.49
C ALA A 154 -11.53 4.55 -5.46
N LYS A 155 -12.38 5.55 -5.23
CA LYS A 155 -13.58 5.81 -6.05
C LYS A 155 -13.30 5.90 -7.56
N PRO A 156 -12.27 6.63 -8.05
CA PRO A 156 -11.96 6.67 -9.47
C PRO A 156 -11.54 5.32 -10.04
N LEU A 157 -10.73 4.54 -9.32
CA LEU A 157 -10.28 3.22 -9.75
C LEU A 157 -11.44 2.21 -9.76
N VAL A 158 -12.28 2.20 -8.74
CA VAL A 158 -13.49 1.35 -8.68
C VAL A 158 -14.38 1.64 -9.89
N LYS A 159 -14.63 2.92 -10.20
CA LYS A 159 -15.43 3.31 -11.37
C LYS A 159 -14.79 2.85 -12.68
N TYR A 160 -13.48 2.94 -12.82
CA TYR A 160 -12.77 2.47 -14.00
C TYR A 160 -12.93 0.96 -14.18
N ILE A 161 -12.71 0.18 -13.11
CA ILE A 161 -12.84 -1.28 -13.12
C ILE A 161 -14.28 -1.69 -13.43
N ASP A 162 -15.27 -1.06 -12.83
CA ASP A 162 -16.69 -1.30 -13.09
C ASP A 162 -17.03 -1.09 -14.58
N ASN A 163 -16.62 0.04 -15.14
CA ASN A 163 -16.83 0.33 -16.56
C ASN A 163 -16.13 -0.70 -17.48
N ALA A 164 -14.95 -1.16 -17.12
CA ALA A 164 -14.19 -2.14 -17.92
C ALA A 164 -14.81 -3.55 -17.87
N LEU A 165 -15.41 -3.94 -16.73
CA LEU A 165 -15.96 -5.29 -16.53
C LEU A 165 -17.43 -5.41 -16.87
N VAL A 166 -18.23 -4.38 -16.54
CA VAL A 166 -19.70 -4.42 -16.64
C VAL A 166 -20.23 -3.65 -17.85
N GLY A 167 -19.39 -2.83 -18.47
CA GLY A 167 -19.73 -2.08 -19.68
C GLY A 167 -20.06 -2.96 -20.89
N ASP A 168 -20.31 -2.32 -22.03
CA ASP A 168 -20.66 -3.02 -23.29
C ASP A 168 -19.55 -4.02 -23.69
N ALA A 169 -19.84 -5.30 -23.51
CA ALA A 169 -18.91 -6.39 -23.78
C ALA A 169 -18.43 -6.43 -25.24
N ALA A 170 -19.22 -5.90 -26.19
CA ALA A 170 -18.84 -5.85 -27.60
C ALA A 170 -17.74 -4.81 -27.88
N LYS A 171 -17.59 -3.82 -27.01
CA LYS A 171 -16.59 -2.73 -27.12
C LYS A 171 -15.45 -2.87 -26.13
N ALA A 172 -15.57 -3.75 -25.13
CA ALA A 172 -14.57 -3.94 -24.11
C ALA A 172 -13.32 -4.65 -24.64
N ALA A 173 -12.15 -4.22 -24.20
CA ALA A 173 -10.93 -4.97 -24.42
C ALA A 173 -11.02 -6.33 -23.72
N LYS A 174 -10.52 -7.40 -24.36
CA LYS A 174 -10.51 -8.74 -23.76
C LYS A 174 -9.63 -8.83 -22.51
N VAL A 175 -8.58 -8.04 -22.47
CA VAL A 175 -7.65 -7.91 -21.34
C VAL A 175 -7.31 -6.44 -21.17
N THR A 176 -7.46 -5.94 -19.96
CA THR A 176 -7.02 -4.60 -19.55
C THR A 176 -6.02 -4.75 -18.42
N LEU A 177 -4.82 -4.22 -18.59
CA LEU A 177 -3.78 -4.20 -17.56
C LEU A 177 -3.69 -2.78 -16.98
N LEU A 178 -3.95 -2.66 -15.69
CA LEU A 178 -3.79 -1.42 -14.94
C LEU A 178 -2.50 -1.50 -14.13
N VAL A 179 -1.60 -0.55 -14.30
CA VAL A 179 -0.32 -0.45 -13.57
C VAL A 179 -0.43 0.69 -12.58
N GLY A 180 -0.35 0.37 -11.31
CA GLY A 180 -0.50 1.33 -10.22
C GLY A 180 0.44 1.00 -9.06
N HIS A 181 0.04 1.39 -7.86
CA HIS A 181 0.80 1.32 -6.63
C HIS A 181 0.18 0.33 -5.64
N ASP A 182 0.94 -0.04 -4.61
CA ASP A 182 0.48 -0.82 -3.47
C ASP A 182 -0.71 -0.18 -2.75
N SER A 183 -0.72 1.15 -2.63
CA SER A 183 -1.82 1.94 -2.07
C SER A 183 -3.13 1.79 -2.85
N ASN A 184 -3.07 1.56 -4.18
CA ASN A 184 -4.26 1.26 -4.98
C ASN A 184 -4.85 -0.10 -4.59
N ILE A 185 -4.02 -1.13 -4.41
CA ILE A 185 -4.48 -2.45 -3.98
C ILE A 185 -5.08 -2.38 -2.58
N ALA A 186 -4.39 -1.75 -1.62
CA ALA A 186 -4.85 -1.64 -0.25
C ALA A 186 -6.20 -0.93 -0.14
N SER A 187 -6.33 0.25 -0.77
CA SER A 187 -7.59 1.01 -0.75
C SER A 187 -8.71 0.32 -1.51
N LEU A 188 -8.42 -0.32 -2.64
CA LEU A 188 -9.41 -1.04 -3.44
C LEU A 188 -10.01 -2.23 -2.69
N LEU A 189 -9.19 -3.07 -2.07
CA LEU A 189 -9.66 -4.22 -1.29
C LEU A 189 -10.55 -3.78 -0.12
N THR A 190 -10.19 -2.71 0.56
CA THR A 190 -11.00 -2.15 1.64
C THR A 190 -12.29 -1.53 1.12
N ALA A 191 -12.23 -0.77 0.03
CA ALA A 191 -13.42 -0.14 -0.57
C ALA A 191 -14.44 -1.17 -1.08
N LEU A 192 -13.98 -2.36 -1.49
CA LEU A 192 -14.82 -3.48 -1.93
C LEU A 192 -15.22 -4.41 -0.77
N ASP A 193 -15.00 -4.02 0.47
CA ASP A 193 -15.37 -4.78 1.69
C ASP A 193 -14.74 -6.19 1.75
N PHE A 194 -13.56 -6.39 1.19
CA PHE A 194 -12.83 -7.64 1.39
C PHE A 194 -12.49 -7.84 2.86
N LYS A 195 -12.61 -9.10 3.32
CA LYS A 195 -12.21 -9.46 4.68
C LYS A 195 -10.70 -9.28 4.87
N PRO A 196 -10.24 -8.99 6.09
CA PRO A 196 -8.82 -8.98 6.39
C PRO A 196 -8.15 -10.28 5.92
N TYR A 197 -7.00 -10.14 5.29
CA TYR A 197 -6.26 -11.25 4.69
C TYR A 197 -4.80 -11.24 5.11
N GLN A 198 -4.17 -12.39 4.98
CA GLN A 198 -2.73 -12.57 5.11
C GLN A 198 -2.25 -13.41 3.93
N LEU A 199 -1.21 -12.97 3.27
CA LEU A 199 -0.62 -13.69 2.16
C LEU A 199 0.31 -14.79 2.68
N HIS A 200 0.17 -15.98 2.13
CA HIS A 200 0.99 -17.13 2.54
C HIS A 200 2.45 -16.93 2.12
N ASN A 201 3.40 -17.17 3.03
CA ASN A 201 4.84 -16.98 2.82
C ASN A 201 5.21 -15.58 2.33
N GLN A 202 4.50 -14.55 2.80
CA GLN A 202 4.75 -13.16 2.48
C GLN A 202 4.57 -12.29 3.72
N TYR A 203 5.49 -11.37 3.98
CA TYR A 203 5.44 -10.46 5.12
C TYR A 203 4.63 -9.20 4.82
N GLU A 204 4.58 -8.81 3.55
CA GLU A 204 3.85 -7.64 3.10
C GLU A 204 2.43 -8.01 2.66
N ARG A 205 1.48 -7.13 2.90
CA ARG A 205 0.11 -7.28 2.36
C ARG A 205 0.01 -6.89 0.90
N THR A 206 0.88 -6.00 0.46
CA THR A 206 0.92 -5.48 -0.91
C THR A 206 2.34 -5.59 -1.45
N PRO A 207 2.85 -6.82 -1.66
CA PRO A 207 4.22 -7.03 -2.13
C PRO A 207 4.40 -6.52 -3.56
N ILE A 208 5.64 -6.18 -3.89
CA ILE A 208 6.02 -5.79 -5.25
C ILE A 208 5.57 -6.84 -6.26
N GLY A 209 5.05 -6.40 -7.41
CA GLY A 209 4.53 -7.30 -8.45
C GLY A 209 3.21 -7.99 -8.09
N GLY A 210 2.67 -7.75 -6.89
CA GLY A 210 1.33 -8.22 -6.50
C GLY A 210 0.26 -7.60 -7.39
N LYS A 211 -0.78 -8.38 -7.71
CA LYS A 211 -1.85 -7.93 -8.60
C LYS A 211 -3.20 -8.53 -8.26
N LEU A 212 -4.25 -7.75 -8.44
CA LEU A 212 -5.63 -8.22 -8.40
C LEU A 212 -6.07 -8.56 -9.81
N VAL A 213 -6.63 -9.75 -10.01
CA VAL A 213 -7.14 -10.23 -11.30
C VAL A 213 -8.65 -10.34 -11.19
N PHE A 214 -9.36 -9.51 -11.92
CA PHE A 214 -10.81 -9.55 -12.03
C PHE A 214 -11.20 -10.28 -13.31
N GLN A 215 -12.06 -11.29 -13.22
CA GLN A 215 -12.53 -12.07 -14.35
C GLN A 215 -14.05 -12.09 -14.36
N ARG A 216 -14.63 -11.72 -15.49
CA ARG A 216 -16.06 -11.90 -15.75
C ARG A 216 -16.27 -13.14 -16.60
N TRP A 217 -17.13 -14.01 -16.17
CA TRP A 217 -17.50 -15.25 -16.85
C TRP A 217 -19.00 -15.25 -17.13
N HIS A 218 -19.39 -15.72 -18.32
CA HIS A 218 -20.79 -15.97 -18.64
C HIS A 218 -21.10 -17.45 -18.52
N ASP A 219 -22.03 -17.80 -17.65
CA ASP A 219 -22.58 -19.17 -17.52
C ASP A 219 -23.76 -19.33 -18.50
N ASN A 220 -23.49 -19.99 -19.61
CA ASN A 220 -24.48 -20.22 -20.65
C ASN A 220 -25.66 -21.11 -20.17
N GLY A 221 -25.41 -22.02 -19.22
CA GLY A 221 -26.46 -22.91 -18.68
C GLY A 221 -27.43 -22.19 -17.75
N GLY A 222 -26.93 -21.26 -16.95
CA GLY A 222 -27.71 -20.45 -15.99
C GLY A 222 -28.07 -19.06 -16.51
N ASN A 223 -27.63 -18.66 -17.69
CA ASN A 223 -27.78 -17.31 -18.26
C ASN A 223 -27.47 -16.22 -17.27
N ARG A 224 -26.32 -16.33 -16.62
CA ARG A 224 -25.86 -15.39 -15.57
C ARG A 224 -24.38 -15.09 -15.70
N ASP A 225 -24.00 -13.90 -15.28
CA ASP A 225 -22.61 -13.50 -15.18
C ASP A 225 -22.06 -13.80 -13.78
N LEU A 226 -20.84 -14.29 -13.76
CA LEU A 226 -20.08 -14.61 -12.56
C LEU A 226 -18.82 -13.74 -12.54
N MET A 227 -18.44 -13.30 -11.35
CA MET A 227 -17.21 -12.58 -11.12
C MET A 227 -16.25 -13.43 -10.28
N LYS A 228 -15.01 -13.53 -10.74
CA LYS A 228 -13.91 -14.11 -9.96
C LYS A 228 -12.87 -13.04 -9.72
N ILE A 229 -12.35 -12.99 -8.49
CA ILE A 229 -11.28 -12.06 -8.09
C ILE A 229 -10.19 -12.89 -7.44
N ASP A 230 -8.98 -12.82 -7.98
CA ASP A 230 -7.79 -13.46 -7.43
C ASP A 230 -6.76 -12.40 -7.03
N TYR A 231 -6.06 -12.61 -5.92
CA TYR A 231 -4.85 -11.89 -5.59
C TYR A 231 -3.65 -12.78 -5.97
N VAL A 232 -2.92 -12.37 -6.98
CA VAL A 232 -1.74 -13.09 -7.48
C VAL A 232 -0.49 -12.36 -6.99
N TYR A 233 0.41 -13.07 -6.34
CA TYR A 233 1.62 -12.52 -5.76
C TYR A 233 2.74 -13.56 -5.75
N GLN A 234 3.95 -13.11 -5.46
CA GLN A 234 5.11 -13.95 -5.25
C GLN A 234 5.41 -14.05 -3.75
N SER A 235 5.83 -15.24 -3.30
CA SER A 235 6.35 -15.37 -1.94
C SER A 235 7.66 -14.60 -1.78
N THR A 236 8.06 -14.35 -0.53
CA THR A 236 9.34 -13.68 -0.22
C THR A 236 10.54 -14.37 -0.87
N GLU A 237 10.52 -15.71 -0.95
CA GLU A 237 11.57 -16.48 -1.60
C GLU A 237 11.57 -16.35 -3.14
N GLN A 238 10.40 -16.22 -3.74
CA GLN A 238 10.25 -16.10 -5.20
C GLN A 238 10.63 -14.70 -5.72
N LEU A 239 10.63 -13.70 -4.86
CA LEU A 239 10.97 -12.32 -5.21
C LEU A 239 12.48 -12.07 -5.27
N ARG A 240 13.28 -13.05 -4.87
CA ARG A 240 14.74 -12.94 -4.80
C ARG A 240 15.46 -13.74 -5.88
#